data_f43986826a0bfed9c2e71ad63a7d1e6e
#
_entry.id   f43986826a0bfed9c2e71ad63a7d1e6e
#
_cell.length_a   1.000
_cell.length_b   1.000
_cell.length_c   1.000
_cell.angle_alpha   90.00
_cell.angle_beta   90.00
_cell.angle_gamma   90.00
#
_symmetry.space_group_name_H-M   'P 1'
#
loop_
_entity.id
_entity.type
_entity.pdbx_description
1 polymer ?
#
loop_
_entity_poly.entity_id
_entity_poly.type
_entity_poly.pdbx_seq_one_letter_code
_entity_poly.pdbx_strand_id
1 'polypeptide(L)'
;MKYIIVTGGVLSGIGKGITSSSTGLLLQRAGYNVTAVKIDPYLNVDAGTMNPYEHGEVFVMTDGSEVDLDLGNYERFLSCNLTKDHNITTGKVFKNVIEKERRGDYLGQTVQIIPHVVREIVDGIQNASKKAEADICMVELGGTVGDIESMPFMEAVRLLGRLEGKENVMVIHTTLVPVVGAVGEQKTKPTQHSVKELQGLGIRPDIIVGRSSTKLEEDIATKIAFFADIPRECVISAPDARSIYDVPVSYTHLTLPTISRV
;
A
#
# COMPACT_ATOMS: atom_id res chain seq x y z
N MET A 1 -2.43 3.32 17.61
CA MET A 1 -2.73 3.30 16.17
C MET A 1 -1.85 2.24 15.52
N LYS A 2 -2.42 1.41 14.65
CA LYS A 2 -1.69 0.41 13.87
C LYS A 2 -1.73 0.79 12.39
N TYR A 3 -0.66 0.50 11.67
CA TYR A 3 -0.52 0.80 10.25
C TYR A 3 -0.22 -0.49 9.48
N ILE A 4 -0.96 -0.72 8.41
CA ILE A 4 -0.70 -1.82 7.48
C ILE A 4 -0.33 -1.22 6.13
N ILE A 5 0.93 -1.35 5.77
CA ILE A 5 1.50 -0.79 4.55
C ILE A 5 1.40 -1.84 3.45
N VAL A 6 0.73 -1.51 2.35
CA VAL A 6 0.63 -2.38 1.18
C VAL A 6 1.53 -1.85 0.07
N THR A 7 2.57 -2.61 -0.24
CA THR A 7 3.52 -2.32 -1.32
C THR A 7 3.29 -3.27 -2.49
N GLY A 8 3.77 -2.91 -3.66
CA GLY A 8 3.71 -3.77 -4.84
C GLY A 8 5.03 -3.86 -5.56
N GLY A 9 5.27 -4.99 -6.17
CA GLY A 9 6.45 -5.21 -6.99
C GLY A 9 6.14 -5.87 -8.33
N VAL A 10 7.13 -5.86 -9.21
CA VAL A 10 7.12 -6.43 -10.56
C VAL A 10 6.40 -5.57 -11.59
N LEU A 11 5.15 -5.18 -11.35
CA LEU A 11 4.38 -4.36 -12.31
C LEU A 11 3.26 -3.56 -11.60
N SER A 12 2.81 -2.49 -12.24
CA SER A 12 1.60 -1.75 -11.84
C SER A 12 0.35 -2.61 -12.08
N GLY A 13 -0.75 -2.27 -11.40
CA GLY A 13 -2.00 -3.04 -11.53
C GLY A 13 -1.97 -4.44 -10.91
N ILE A 14 -0.97 -4.76 -10.08
CA ILE A 14 -0.83 -6.07 -9.42
C ILE A 14 -1.95 -6.39 -8.41
N GLY A 15 -2.83 -5.45 -8.12
CA GLY A 15 -3.95 -5.62 -7.20
C GLY A 15 -3.70 -5.17 -5.78
N LYS A 16 -2.81 -4.19 -5.57
CA LYS A 16 -2.57 -3.57 -4.24
C LYS A 16 -3.87 -3.03 -3.63
N GLY A 17 -4.66 -2.25 -4.40
CA GLY A 17 -5.92 -1.67 -3.95
C GLY A 17 -6.91 -2.72 -3.46
N ILE A 18 -7.05 -3.80 -4.20
CA ILE A 18 -7.92 -4.91 -3.82
C ILE A 18 -7.37 -5.66 -2.61
N THR A 19 -6.04 -5.82 -2.50
CA THR A 19 -5.41 -6.39 -1.30
C THR A 19 -5.68 -5.51 -0.07
N SER A 20 -5.50 -4.19 -0.20
CA SER A 20 -5.77 -3.22 0.87
C SER A 20 -7.24 -3.25 1.28
N SER A 21 -8.16 -3.13 0.32
CA SER A 21 -9.61 -3.12 0.56
C SER A 21 -10.10 -4.42 1.21
N SER A 22 -9.63 -5.58 0.69
CA SER A 22 -10.02 -6.88 1.21
C SER A 22 -9.50 -7.13 2.63
N THR A 23 -8.24 -6.78 2.88
CA THR A 23 -7.64 -6.90 4.22
C THR A 23 -8.36 -5.98 5.21
N GLY A 24 -8.61 -4.73 4.82
CA GLY A 24 -9.33 -3.76 5.65
C GLY A 24 -10.76 -4.22 5.99
N LEU A 25 -11.49 -4.78 5.01
CA LEU A 25 -12.83 -5.35 5.23
C LEU A 25 -12.80 -6.49 6.26
N LEU A 26 -11.83 -7.39 6.15
CA LEU A 26 -11.70 -8.52 7.08
C LEU A 26 -11.38 -8.04 8.51
N LEU A 27 -10.54 -7.02 8.65
CA LEU A 27 -10.24 -6.40 9.94
C LEU A 27 -11.46 -5.69 10.54
N GLN A 28 -12.27 -5.01 9.73
CA GLN A 28 -13.55 -4.45 10.19
C GLN A 28 -14.51 -5.54 10.67
N ARG A 29 -14.57 -6.67 9.97
CA ARG A 29 -15.37 -7.84 10.40
C ARG A 29 -14.85 -8.46 11.70
N ALA A 30 -13.57 -8.28 12.01
CA ALA A 30 -12.98 -8.65 13.29
C ALA A 30 -13.23 -7.61 14.40
N GLY A 31 -13.90 -6.49 14.11
CA GLY A 31 -14.33 -5.48 15.10
C GLY A 31 -13.46 -4.23 15.19
N TYR A 32 -12.45 -4.06 14.32
CA TYR A 32 -11.61 -2.87 14.30
C TYR A 32 -12.24 -1.74 13.49
N ASN A 33 -12.02 -0.49 13.91
CA ASN A 33 -12.28 0.68 13.08
C ASN A 33 -11.12 0.88 12.11
N VAL A 34 -11.38 0.76 10.79
CA VAL A 34 -10.35 0.77 9.74
C VAL A 34 -10.57 1.94 8.79
N THR A 35 -9.50 2.69 8.53
CA THR A 35 -9.45 3.67 7.44
C THR A 35 -8.39 3.29 6.40
N ALA A 36 -8.36 3.99 5.27
CA ALA A 36 -7.38 3.75 4.21
C ALA A 36 -6.79 5.06 3.68
N VAL A 37 -5.50 5.03 3.37
CA VAL A 37 -4.76 6.12 2.72
C VAL A 37 -4.14 5.58 1.44
N LYS A 38 -4.36 6.29 0.34
CA LYS A 38 -3.71 6.04 -0.95
C LYS A 38 -2.58 7.02 -1.14
N ILE A 39 -1.41 6.50 -1.48
CA ILE A 39 -0.24 7.29 -1.84
C ILE A 39 0.05 7.10 -3.33
N ASP A 40 0.05 8.19 -4.08
CA ASP A 40 0.32 8.18 -5.51
C ASP A 40 1.58 8.95 -5.85
N PRO A 41 2.58 8.32 -6.50
CA PRO A 41 3.89 8.94 -6.71
C PRO A 41 3.94 9.95 -7.87
N TYR A 42 2.82 10.26 -8.51
CA TYR A 42 2.80 11.26 -9.58
C TYR A 42 2.84 12.71 -9.05
N LEU A 43 3.31 13.63 -9.91
CA LEU A 43 3.44 15.06 -9.59
C LEU A 43 2.15 15.87 -9.70
N ASN A 44 1.06 15.29 -10.17
CA ASN A 44 -0.24 15.94 -10.17
C ASN A 44 -0.69 16.16 -8.71
N VAL A 45 -1.29 17.33 -8.45
CA VAL A 45 -1.81 17.64 -7.10
C VAL A 45 -3.04 16.77 -6.79
N ASP A 46 -3.86 16.52 -7.79
CA ASP A 46 -5.04 15.65 -7.74
C ASP A 46 -5.24 14.96 -9.09
N ALA A 47 -6.27 14.13 -9.20
CA ALA A 47 -6.57 13.37 -10.40
C ALA A 47 -7.42 14.14 -11.43
N GLY A 48 -7.94 15.33 -11.09
CA GLY A 48 -8.93 16.05 -11.90
C GLY A 48 -8.45 16.50 -13.27
N THR A 49 -7.14 16.65 -13.44
CA THR A 49 -6.53 17.04 -14.73
C THR A 49 -5.89 15.88 -15.49
N MET A 50 -6.00 14.66 -14.94
CA MET A 50 -5.35 13.48 -15.53
C MET A 50 -6.19 12.91 -16.67
N ASN A 51 -5.50 12.35 -17.66
CA ASN A 51 -6.16 11.70 -18.79
C ASN A 51 -6.76 10.34 -18.35
N PRO A 52 -8.09 10.16 -18.45
CA PRO A 52 -8.74 8.90 -18.03
C PRO A 52 -8.25 7.66 -18.78
N TYR A 53 -7.76 7.82 -20.02
CA TYR A 53 -7.21 6.70 -20.79
C TYR A 53 -5.85 6.21 -20.27
N GLU A 54 -5.12 7.05 -19.52
CA GLU A 54 -3.82 6.71 -18.96
C GLU A 54 -3.92 6.24 -17.50
N HIS A 55 -4.81 6.84 -16.71
CA HIS A 55 -4.90 6.64 -15.26
C HIS A 55 -6.23 6.07 -14.77
N GLY A 56 -7.17 5.77 -15.68
CA GLY A 56 -8.51 5.36 -15.34
C GLY A 56 -9.43 6.53 -14.99
N GLU A 57 -10.64 6.21 -14.56
CA GLU A 57 -11.65 7.21 -14.24
C GLU A 57 -11.32 7.91 -12.91
N VAL A 58 -11.66 9.20 -12.84
CA VAL A 58 -11.58 10.01 -11.63
C VAL A 58 -12.76 9.67 -10.73
N PHE A 59 -12.49 9.46 -9.45
CA PHE A 59 -13.51 9.31 -8.42
C PHE A 59 -13.71 10.65 -7.69
N VAL A 60 -14.95 11.07 -7.52
CA VAL A 60 -15.29 12.31 -6.79
C VAL A 60 -15.83 11.93 -5.43
N MET A 61 -15.13 12.35 -4.38
CA MET A 61 -15.51 12.08 -3.00
C MET A 61 -16.60 13.04 -2.49
N THR A 62 -17.15 12.76 -1.33
CA THR A 62 -18.25 13.58 -0.73
C THR A 62 -17.85 15.02 -0.42
N ASP A 63 -16.54 15.28 -0.21
CA ASP A 63 -16.00 16.63 -0.01
C ASP A 63 -15.70 17.37 -1.34
N GLY A 64 -16.06 16.78 -2.49
CA GLY A 64 -15.86 17.33 -3.82
C GLY A 64 -14.44 17.16 -4.39
N SER A 65 -13.56 16.47 -3.68
CA SER A 65 -12.19 16.20 -4.17
C SER A 65 -12.18 15.12 -5.25
N GLU A 66 -11.35 15.35 -6.25
CA GLU A 66 -11.13 14.45 -7.39
C GLU A 66 -9.88 13.61 -7.13
N VAL A 67 -10.06 12.29 -7.06
CA VAL A 67 -9.03 11.35 -6.63
C VAL A 67 -8.97 10.11 -7.52
N ASP A 68 -7.96 9.28 -7.31
CA ASP A 68 -7.83 7.98 -7.96
C ASP A 68 -9.01 7.05 -7.61
N LEU A 69 -9.41 6.22 -8.58
CA LEU A 69 -10.53 5.28 -8.45
C LEU A 69 -10.36 4.29 -7.29
N ASP A 70 -9.14 4.01 -6.86
CA ASP A 70 -8.85 3.13 -5.72
C ASP A 70 -9.52 3.61 -4.42
N LEU A 71 -9.64 4.94 -4.22
CA LEU A 71 -10.35 5.46 -3.04
C LEU A 71 -11.85 5.12 -3.07
N GLY A 72 -12.45 5.09 -4.25
CA GLY A 72 -13.84 4.61 -4.40
C GLY A 72 -13.98 3.12 -4.05
N ASN A 73 -12.96 2.31 -4.35
CA ASN A 73 -12.93 0.92 -3.91
C ASN A 73 -12.83 0.82 -2.38
N TYR A 74 -12.00 1.65 -1.74
CA TYR A 74 -11.90 1.66 -0.28
C TYR A 74 -13.23 2.05 0.36
N GLU A 75 -13.88 3.13 -0.08
CA GLU A 75 -15.19 3.52 0.44
C GLU A 75 -16.22 2.40 0.32
N ARG A 76 -16.22 1.71 -0.83
CA ARG A 76 -17.15 0.61 -1.10
C ARG A 76 -16.90 -0.61 -0.22
N PHE A 77 -15.63 -1.03 -0.05
CA PHE A 77 -15.28 -2.20 0.76
C PHE A 77 -15.37 -1.94 2.25
N LEU A 78 -14.91 -0.75 2.69
CA LEU A 78 -14.85 -0.39 4.11
C LEU A 78 -16.15 0.30 4.59
N SER A 79 -17.11 0.57 3.70
CA SER A 79 -18.34 1.29 4.03
C SER A 79 -18.07 2.56 4.86
N CYS A 80 -17.04 3.30 4.52
CA CYS A 80 -16.61 4.53 5.18
C CYS A 80 -16.57 5.69 4.18
N ASN A 81 -16.63 6.92 4.67
CA ASN A 81 -16.41 8.11 3.87
C ASN A 81 -14.95 8.54 4.04
N LEU A 82 -14.25 8.68 2.92
CA LEU A 82 -12.91 9.22 2.87
C LEU A 82 -12.96 10.70 2.45
N THR A 83 -11.87 11.41 2.67
CA THR A 83 -11.72 12.82 2.33
C THR A 83 -10.42 13.04 1.57
N LYS A 84 -10.21 14.24 1.03
CA LYS A 84 -8.98 14.63 0.34
C LYS A 84 -7.68 14.34 1.12
N ASP A 85 -7.76 14.22 2.45
CA ASP A 85 -6.61 13.90 3.29
C ASP A 85 -6.16 12.43 3.15
N HIS A 86 -7.04 11.55 2.65
CA HIS A 86 -6.77 10.13 2.44
C HIS A 86 -6.08 9.84 1.08
N ASN A 87 -5.94 10.87 0.23
CA ASN A 87 -5.15 10.79 -1.00
C ASN A 87 -3.90 11.68 -0.89
N ILE A 88 -2.73 11.06 -0.83
CA ILE A 88 -1.42 11.72 -0.74
C ILE A 88 -0.71 11.56 -2.07
N THR A 89 -0.54 12.66 -2.82
CA THR A 89 0.24 12.67 -4.07
C THR A 89 1.57 13.36 -3.86
N THR A 90 2.57 13.03 -4.68
CA THR A 90 3.85 13.75 -4.67
C THR A 90 3.62 15.26 -4.88
N GLY A 91 2.70 15.63 -5.76
CA GLY A 91 2.38 17.04 -6.02
C GLY A 91 1.84 17.77 -4.78
N LYS A 92 0.90 17.16 -4.03
CA LYS A 92 0.41 17.73 -2.76
C LYS A 92 1.53 17.91 -1.74
N VAL A 93 2.37 16.88 -1.58
CA VAL A 93 3.47 16.89 -0.61
C VAL A 93 4.47 18.00 -0.94
N PHE A 94 4.94 18.07 -2.19
CA PHE A 94 5.87 19.12 -2.60
C PHE A 94 5.27 20.51 -2.51
N LYS A 95 4.02 20.69 -2.91
CA LYS A 95 3.29 21.95 -2.76
C LYS A 95 3.30 22.41 -1.30
N ASN A 96 2.92 21.54 -0.37
CA ASN A 96 2.87 21.85 1.05
C ASN A 96 4.25 22.21 1.61
N VAL A 97 5.29 21.48 1.23
CA VAL A 97 6.67 21.73 1.68
C VAL A 97 7.16 23.07 1.15
N ILE A 98 6.91 23.39 -0.14
CA ILE A 98 7.31 24.65 -0.75
C ILE A 98 6.54 25.81 -0.12
N GLU A 99 5.24 25.67 0.11
CA GLU A 99 4.43 26.71 0.77
C GLU A 99 4.91 26.97 2.20
N LYS A 100 5.23 25.94 2.97
CA LYS A 100 5.82 26.05 4.32
C LYS A 100 7.18 26.76 4.26
N GLU A 101 8.03 26.44 3.29
CA GLU A 101 9.33 27.10 3.09
C GLU A 101 9.12 28.60 2.81
N ARG A 102 8.22 28.95 1.90
CA ARG A 102 7.94 30.34 1.53
C ARG A 102 7.37 31.17 2.68
N ARG A 103 6.63 30.55 3.61
CA ARG A 103 6.15 31.21 4.84
C ARG A 103 7.20 31.34 5.93
N GLY A 104 8.34 30.64 5.79
CA GLY A 104 9.40 30.66 6.80
C GLY A 104 9.21 29.64 7.94
N ASP A 105 8.33 28.66 7.78
CA ASP A 105 8.00 27.66 8.80
C ASP A 105 9.23 26.81 9.20
N TYR A 106 10.24 26.72 8.33
CA TYR A 106 11.49 25.99 8.60
C TYR A 106 12.60 26.83 9.22
N LEU A 107 12.32 28.09 9.61
CA LEU A 107 13.22 28.96 10.37
C LEU A 107 14.63 29.10 9.76
N GLY A 108 14.72 29.19 8.43
CA GLY A 108 15.98 29.35 7.70
C GLY A 108 16.77 28.06 7.47
N GLN A 109 16.24 26.92 7.81
CA GLN A 109 16.87 25.63 7.50
C GLN A 109 16.91 25.39 5.99
N THR A 110 17.92 24.66 5.51
CA THR A 110 17.92 24.11 4.14
C THR A 110 16.88 23.00 4.03
N VAL A 111 15.85 23.22 3.22
CA VAL A 111 14.76 22.26 3.01
C VAL A 111 15.18 21.21 1.98
N GLN A 112 15.06 19.94 2.31
CA GLN A 112 15.53 18.79 1.53
C GLN A 112 14.47 17.68 1.47
N ILE A 113 14.63 16.73 0.55
CA ILE A 113 13.76 15.55 0.47
C ILE A 113 13.77 14.82 1.82
N ILE A 114 14.93 14.57 2.36
CA ILE A 114 15.10 14.01 3.71
C ILE A 114 15.72 15.13 4.59
N PRO A 115 15.08 15.52 5.69
CA PRO A 115 13.90 14.92 6.32
C PRO A 115 12.54 15.54 5.93
N HIS A 116 12.48 16.67 5.22
CA HIS A 116 11.29 17.53 5.19
C HIS A 116 10.14 16.95 4.38
N VAL A 117 10.40 16.48 3.13
CA VAL A 117 9.38 15.81 2.30
C VAL A 117 8.93 14.51 2.95
N VAL A 118 9.88 13.71 3.44
CA VAL A 118 9.59 12.45 4.13
C VAL A 118 8.72 12.68 5.37
N ARG A 119 8.99 13.73 6.14
CA ARG A 119 8.20 14.08 7.32
C ARG A 119 6.78 14.53 6.93
N GLU A 120 6.63 15.32 5.89
CA GLU A 120 5.33 15.76 5.39
C GLU A 120 4.45 14.58 4.98
N ILE A 121 5.03 13.54 4.37
CA ILE A 121 4.32 12.29 4.03
C ILE A 121 3.84 11.59 5.29
N VAL A 122 4.71 11.40 6.29
CA VAL A 122 4.35 10.75 7.55
C VAL A 122 3.26 11.52 8.28
N ASP A 123 3.39 12.85 8.36
CA ASP A 123 2.40 13.71 9.00
C ASP A 123 1.05 13.62 8.29
N GLY A 124 1.03 13.51 6.95
CA GLY A 124 -0.18 13.27 6.15
C GLY A 124 -0.87 11.96 6.53
N ILE A 125 -0.13 10.85 6.58
CA ILE A 125 -0.65 9.53 6.98
C ILE A 125 -1.22 9.58 8.41
N GLN A 126 -0.48 10.13 9.35
CA GLN A 126 -0.89 10.22 10.76
C GLN A 126 -2.12 11.12 10.93
N ASN A 127 -2.20 12.23 10.19
CA ASN A 127 -3.34 13.16 10.25
C ASN A 127 -4.62 12.53 9.70
N ALA A 128 -4.55 11.85 8.55
CA ALA A 128 -5.70 11.14 7.98
C ALA A 128 -6.23 10.07 8.95
N SER A 129 -5.33 9.27 9.52
CA SER A 129 -5.69 8.20 10.46
C SER A 129 -6.31 8.73 11.75
N LYS A 130 -5.76 9.82 12.31
CA LYS A 130 -6.28 10.45 13.54
C LYS A 130 -7.65 11.06 13.32
N LYS A 131 -7.86 11.76 12.18
CA LYS A 131 -9.17 12.36 11.84
C LYS A 131 -10.26 11.31 11.65
N ALA A 132 -9.91 10.12 11.18
CA ALA A 132 -10.82 8.99 11.01
C ALA A 132 -11.07 8.23 12.33
N GLU A 133 -10.40 8.59 13.43
CA GLU A 133 -10.47 7.87 14.72
C GLU A 133 -10.29 6.36 14.57
N ALA A 134 -9.44 5.95 13.64
CA ALA A 134 -9.26 4.56 13.28
C ALA A 134 -8.33 3.81 14.26
N ASP A 135 -8.60 2.54 14.49
CA ASP A 135 -7.69 1.62 15.18
C ASP A 135 -6.55 1.21 14.24
N ILE A 136 -6.89 1.00 12.97
CA ILE A 136 -5.97 0.53 11.92
C ILE A 136 -6.09 1.43 10.69
N CYS A 137 -4.93 1.87 10.18
CA CYS A 137 -4.83 2.58 8.91
C CYS A 137 -4.18 1.69 7.85
N MET A 138 -4.93 1.37 6.79
CA MET A 138 -4.38 0.75 5.59
C MET A 138 -3.67 1.83 4.77
N VAL A 139 -2.40 1.66 4.44
CA VAL A 139 -1.64 2.61 3.61
C VAL A 139 -1.18 1.90 2.35
N GLU A 140 -1.79 2.23 1.23
CA GLU A 140 -1.37 1.69 -0.06
C GLU A 140 -0.34 2.59 -0.73
N LEU A 141 0.82 2.04 -1.05
CA LEU A 141 1.82 2.73 -1.86
C LEU A 141 1.59 2.48 -3.35
N GLY A 142 1.26 3.54 -4.08
CA GLY A 142 1.22 3.54 -5.54
C GLY A 142 2.60 3.29 -6.15
N GLY A 143 2.64 2.94 -7.44
CA GLY A 143 3.88 2.59 -8.13
C GLY A 143 4.41 1.21 -7.76
N THR A 144 5.64 0.95 -8.15
CA THR A 144 6.34 -0.33 -7.97
C THR A 144 7.57 -0.11 -7.10
N VAL A 145 7.89 -1.07 -6.25
CA VAL A 145 9.13 -1.02 -5.46
C VAL A 145 10.32 -0.98 -6.41
N GLY A 146 11.23 -0.02 -6.22
CA GLY A 146 12.36 0.25 -7.09
C GLY A 146 12.15 1.46 -8.02
N ASP A 147 10.94 1.94 -8.21
CA ASP A 147 10.68 3.16 -8.99
C ASP A 147 11.24 4.39 -8.27
N ILE A 148 11.89 5.29 -9.01
CA ILE A 148 12.50 6.52 -8.47
C ILE A 148 11.45 7.38 -7.76
N GLU A 149 10.27 7.47 -8.32
CA GLU A 149 9.16 8.27 -7.80
C GLU A 149 8.66 7.76 -6.44
N SER A 150 8.84 6.47 -6.17
CA SER A 150 8.40 5.83 -4.92
C SER A 150 9.38 5.99 -3.76
N MET A 151 10.62 6.40 -4.02
CA MET A 151 11.70 6.43 -3.01
C MET A 151 11.37 7.30 -1.77
N PRO A 152 10.84 8.52 -1.87
CA PRO A 152 10.48 9.31 -0.69
C PRO A 152 9.41 8.64 0.18
N PHE A 153 8.49 7.90 -0.44
CA PHE A 153 7.44 7.17 0.28
C PHE A 153 7.98 5.93 0.99
N MET A 154 8.95 5.22 0.40
CA MET A 154 9.65 4.12 1.08
C MET A 154 10.43 4.63 2.31
N GLU A 155 11.10 5.77 2.20
CA GLU A 155 11.74 6.42 3.35
C GLU A 155 10.71 6.85 4.41
N ALA A 156 9.52 7.32 3.99
CA ALA A 156 8.45 7.68 4.92
C ALA A 156 7.93 6.44 5.68
N VAL A 157 7.79 5.28 5.02
CA VAL A 157 7.42 4.02 5.70
C VAL A 157 8.47 3.64 6.76
N ARG A 158 9.76 3.75 6.43
CA ARG A 158 10.83 3.50 7.42
C ARG A 158 10.77 4.46 8.60
N LEU A 159 10.53 5.74 8.33
CA LEU A 159 10.38 6.76 9.38
C LEU A 159 9.14 6.49 10.23
N LEU A 160 8.01 6.15 9.62
CA LEU A 160 6.77 5.80 10.32
C LEU A 160 7.00 4.63 11.28
N GLY A 161 7.63 3.54 10.82
CA GLY A 161 7.96 2.39 11.66
C GLY A 161 8.90 2.74 12.83
N ARG A 162 9.76 3.74 12.68
CA ARG A 162 10.63 4.22 13.76
C ARG A 162 9.90 5.10 14.77
N LEU A 163 8.93 5.89 14.32
CA LEU A 163 8.16 6.81 15.17
C LEU A 163 7.04 6.10 15.94
N GLU A 164 6.33 5.20 15.28
CA GLU A 164 5.20 4.49 15.87
C GLU A 164 5.60 3.20 16.60
N GLY A 165 6.84 2.71 16.35
CA GLY A 165 7.30 1.40 16.81
C GLY A 165 7.02 0.31 15.76
N LYS A 166 7.97 -0.60 15.61
CA LYS A 166 7.88 -1.69 14.61
C LYS A 166 6.67 -2.60 14.84
N GLU A 167 6.27 -2.76 16.09
CA GLU A 167 5.10 -3.55 16.51
C GLU A 167 3.77 -2.91 16.05
N ASN A 168 3.79 -1.66 15.64
CA ASN A 168 2.62 -0.92 15.18
C ASN A 168 2.59 -0.74 13.65
N VAL A 169 3.58 -1.26 12.93
CA VAL A 169 3.66 -1.15 11.46
C VAL A 169 3.94 -2.52 10.87
N MET A 170 3.01 -2.99 10.04
CA MET A 170 3.12 -4.25 9.30
C MET A 170 3.19 -3.95 7.80
N VAL A 171 3.98 -4.74 7.07
CA VAL A 171 4.16 -4.60 5.62
C VAL A 171 3.63 -5.83 4.88
N ILE A 172 2.64 -5.60 4.02
CA ILE A 172 2.14 -6.58 3.05
C ILE A 172 2.75 -6.25 1.69
N HIS A 173 3.43 -7.21 1.08
CA HIS A 173 4.01 -7.04 -0.25
C HIS A 173 3.27 -7.88 -1.28
N THR A 174 2.58 -7.21 -2.21
CA THR A 174 1.87 -7.86 -3.32
C THR A 174 2.81 -8.01 -4.51
N THR A 175 2.93 -9.22 -5.04
CA THR A 175 3.88 -9.53 -6.10
C THR A 175 3.32 -10.56 -7.09
N LEU A 176 3.97 -10.71 -8.24
CA LEU A 176 3.55 -11.61 -9.31
C LEU A 176 4.29 -12.96 -9.23
N VAL A 177 3.53 -14.04 -9.29
CA VAL A 177 4.02 -15.40 -9.53
C VAL A 177 3.45 -15.87 -10.87
N PRO A 178 4.13 -15.58 -11.99
CA PRO A 178 3.61 -15.92 -13.31
C PRO A 178 3.59 -17.43 -13.52
N VAL A 179 2.58 -17.88 -14.25
CA VAL A 179 2.47 -19.24 -14.77
C VAL A 179 3.03 -19.24 -16.19
N VAL A 180 4.06 -20.05 -16.45
CA VAL A 180 4.82 -20.02 -17.71
C VAL A 180 4.88 -21.41 -18.34
N GLY A 181 4.87 -21.41 -19.66
CA GLY A 181 4.98 -22.63 -20.47
C GLY A 181 3.71 -23.43 -20.60
N ALA A 182 3.74 -24.44 -21.50
CA ALA A 182 2.59 -25.29 -21.79
C ALA A 182 2.17 -26.19 -20.62
N VAL A 183 3.09 -26.47 -19.70
CA VAL A 183 2.86 -27.26 -18.48
C VAL A 183 2.35 -26.46 -17.30
N GLY A 184 2.24 -25.13 -17.42
CA GLY A 184 1.67 -24.29 -16.37
C GLY A 184 2.59 -24.10 -15.14
N GLU A 185 3.90 -24.11 -15.30
CA GLU A 185 4.84 -23.98 -14.17
C GLU A 185 4.85 -22.58 -13.55
N GLN A 186 4.66 -22.50 -12.23
CA GLN A 186 4.74 -21.24 -11.48
C GLN A 186 6.19 -20.81 -11.25
N LYS A 187 6.53 -19.54 -11.54
CA LYS A 187 7.89 -19.00 -11.44
C LYS A 187 8.03 -17.99 -10.31
N THR A 188 8.95 -18.26 -9.38
CA THR A 188 9.17 -17.42 -8.20
C THR A 188 10.18 -16.27 -8.41
N LYS A 189 10.92 -16.26 -9.51
CA LYS A 189 12.00 -15.27 -9.74
C LYS A 189 11.52 -13.82 -9.69
N PRO A 190 10.40 -13.42 -10.31
CA PRO A 190 9.90 -12.04 -10.21
C PRO A 190 9.63 -11.63 -8.76
N THR A 191 8.98 -12.50 -7.97
CA THR A 191 8.75 -12.31 -6.54
C THR A 191 10.06 -12.15 -5.77
N GLN A 192 11.04 -13.03 -6.01
CA GLN A 192 12.35 -12.97 -5.34
C GLN A 192 13.08 -11.65 -5.60
N HIS A 193 13.04 -11.15 -6.84
CA HIS A 193 13.65 -9.88 -7.20
C HIS A 193 12.95 -8.71 -6.51
N SER A 194 11.63 -8.70 -6.53
CA SER A 194 10.82 -7.65 -5.89
C SER A 194 11.03 -7.60 -4.38
N VAL A 195 11.05 -8.75 -3.71
CA VAL A 195 11.34 -8.85 -2.27
C VAL A 195 12.76 -8.36 -1.96
N LYS A 196 13.75 -8.75 -2.78
CA LYS A 196 15.13 -8.30 -2.60
C LYS A 196 15.26 -6.78 -2.75
N GLU A 197 14.55 -6.20 -3.70
CA GLU A 197 14.50 -4.74 -3.89
C GLU A 197 13.93 -4.04 -2.65
N LEU A 198 12.79 -4.52 -2.15
CA LEU A 198 12.16 -3.98 -0.93
C LEU A 198 13.10 -4.09 0.28
N GLN A 199 13.75 -5.25 0.46
CA GLN A 199 14.71 -5.47 1.53
C GLN A 199 15.95 -4.57 1.38
N GLY A 200 16.39 -4.32 0.14
CA GLY A 200 17.48 -3.38 -0.17
C GLY A 200 17.19 -1.95 0.29
N LEU A 201 15.92 -1.56 0.32
CA LEU A 201 15.44 -0.29 0.89
C LEU A 201 15.31 -0.31 2.42
N GLY A 202 15.64 -1.43 3.07
CA GLY A 202 15.56 -1.59 4.52
C GLY A 202 14.15 -1.89 5.05
N ILE A 203 13.24 -2.32 4.18
CA ILE A 203 11.86 -2.70 4.51
C ILE A 203 11.73 -4.21 4.34
N ARG A 204 11.32 -4.91 5.40
CA ARG A 204 11.04 -6.35 5.33
C ARG A 204 9.54 -6.56 5.23
N PRO A 205 9.06 -7.39 4.29
CA PRO A 205 7.65 -7.78 4.27
C PRO A 205 7.35 -8.71 5.46
N ASP A 206 6.21 -8.51 6.09
CA ASP A 206 5.65 -9.44 7.08
C ASP A 206 4.78 -10.49 6.42
N ILE A 207 4.12 -10.09 5.32
CA ILE A 207 3.23 -10.95 4.53
C ILE A 207 3.53 -10.71 3.06
N ILE A 208 3.52 -11.80 2.28
CA ILE A 208 3.58 -11.76 0.83
C ILE A 208 2.25 -12.25 0.25
N VAL A 209 1.67 -11.43 -0.63
CA VAL A 209 0.51 -11.81 -1.42
C VAL A 209 0.98 -12.13 -2.84
N GLY A 210 1.02 -13.41 -3.18
CA GLY A 210 1.44 -13.90 -4.49
C GLY A 210 0.27 -13.95 -5.47
N ARG A 211 0.23 -13.00 -6.40
CA ARG A 211 -0.74 -12.96 -7.50
C ARG A 211 -0.34 -13.95 -8.58
N SER A 212 -1.28 -14.78 -8.98
CA SER A 212 -1.08 -15.78 -10.03
C SER A 212 -2.42 -16.09 -10.73
N SER A 213 -2.39 -16.64 -11.94
CA SER A 213 -3.61 -17.11 -12.61
C SER A 213 -4.23 -18.32 -11.93
N THR A 214 -3.45 -19.07 -11.15
CA THR A 214 -3.89 -20.25 -10.41
C THR A 214 -3.48 -20.15 -8.94
N LYS A 215 -4.06 -20.97 -8.07
CA LYS A 215 -3.63 -21.07 -6.67
C LYS A 215 -2.15 -21.45 -6.61
N LEU A 216 -1.40 -20.83 -5.71
CA LEU A 216 0.02 -21.17 -5.51
C LEU A 216 0.15 -22.62 -5.01
N GLU A 217 1.07 -23.35 -5.63
CA GLU A 217 1.48 -24.66 -5.16
C GLU A 217 2.25 -24.54 -3.84
N GLU A 218 2.18 -25.59 -3.01
CA GLU A 218 2.75 -25.53 -1.66
C GLU A 218 4.26 -25.38 -1.64
N ASP A 219 4.96 -26.05 -2.55
CA ASP A 219 6.40 -25.93 -2.73
C ASP A 219 6.84 -24.55 -3.22
N ILE A 220 6.05 -23.92 -4.11
CA ILE A 220 6.24 -22.56 -4.60
C ILE A 220 6.10 -21.55 -3.46
N ALA A 221 5.05 -21.68 -2.66
CA ALA A 221 4.83 -20.80 -1.54
C ALA A 221 5.90 -20.98 -0.43
N THR A 222 6.32 -22.22 -0.17
CA THR A 222 7.41 -22.53 0.76
C THR A 222 8.74 -21.91 0.27
N LYS A 223 9.02 -21.99 -1.03
CA LYS A 223 10.20 -21.37 -1.63
C LYS A 223 10.19 -19.84 -1.52
N ILE A 224 9.02 -19.21 -1.71
CA ILE A 224 8.87 -17.76 -1.52
C ILE A 224 9.12 -17.38 -0.06
N ALA A 225 8.52 -18.10 0.89
CA ALA A 225 8.67 -17.88 2.32
C ALA A 225 10.15 -17.96 2.75
N PHE A 226 10.84 -19.02 2.31
CA PHE A 226 12.26 -19.20 2.58
C PHE A 226 13.12 -18.04 2.04
N PHE A 227 12.86 -17.60 0.80
CA PHE A 227 13.62 -16.53 0.18
C PHE A 227 13.35 -15.16 0.83
N ALA A 228 12.13 -14.93 1.29
CA ALA A 228 11.71 -13.69 1.92
C ALA A 228 12.03 -13.61 3.42
N ASP A 229 12.48 -14.72 4.03
CA ASP A 229 12.74 -14.86 5.47
C ASP A 229 11.48 -14.58 6.30
N ILE A 230 10.35 -15.21 5.92
CA ILE A 230 9.06 -15.14 6.62
C ILE A 230 8.48 -16.54 6.82
N PRO A 231 7.57 -16.72 7.80
CA PRO A 231 6.85 -17.98 7.97
C PRO A 231 6.03 -18.35 6.73
N ARG A 232 5.88 -19.67 6.47
CA ARG A 232 5.13 -20.16 5.29
C ARG A 232 3.67 -19.66 5.29
N GLU A 233 3.04 -19.62 6.44
CA GLU A 233 1.67 -19.11 6.62
C GLU A 233 1.52 -17.63 6.28
N CYS A 234 2.60 -16.86 6.21
CA CYS A 234 2.62 -15.47 5.78
C CYS A 234 2.73 -15.30 4.26
N VAL A 235 2.79 -16.38 3.48
CA VAL A 235 2.69 -16.34 2.01
C VAL A 235 1.27 -16.73 1.61
N ILE A 236 0.52 -15.74 1.13
CA ILE A 236 -0.88 -15.87 0.75
C ILE A 236 -1.02 -16.01 -0.76
N SER A 237 -1.77 -17.01 -1.18
CA SER A 237 -2.11 -17.19 -2.58
C SER A 237 -3.29 -16.30 -2.97
N ALA A 238 -3.12 -15.51 -4.01
CA ALA A 238 -4.15 -14.63 -4.56
C ALA A 238 -4.37 -14.95 -6.04
N PRO A 239 -5.11 -16.03 -6.35
CA PRO A 239 -5.42 -16.38 -7.73
C PRO A 239 -6.40 -15.37 -8.35
N ASP A 240 -6.49 -15.38 -9.68
CA ASP A 240 -7.49 -14.59 -10.38
C ASP A 240 -8.90 -14.99 -9.91
N ALA A 241 -9.71 -13.99 -9.57
CA ALA A 241 -11.08 -14.17 -9.10
C ALA A 241 -12.08 -13.72 -10.19
N ARG A 242 -13.28 -14.29 -10.18
CA ARG A 242 -14.36 -13.90 -11.12
C ARG A 242 -14.88 -12.50 -10.83
N SER A 243 -14.84 -12.10 -9.59
CA SER A 243 -15.25 -10.77 -9.11
C SER A 243 -14.28 -10.28 -8.04
N ILE A 244 -14.04 -8.98 -7.99
CA ILE A 244 -13.25 -8.35 -6.92
C ILE A 244 -13.88 -8.59 -5.54
N TYR A 245 -15.19 -8.80 -5.48
CA TYR A 245 -15.91 -9.10 -4.23
C TYR A 245 -15.70 -10.52 -3.70
N ASP A 246 -15.16 -11.43 -4.53
CA ASP A 246 -14.80 -12.79 -4.09
C ASP A 246 -13.41 -12.83 -3.41
N VAL A 247 -12.59 -11.78 -3.64
CA VAL A 247 -11.21 -11.72 -3.12
C VAL A 247 -11.14 -11.75 -1.59
N PRO A 248 -11.98 -11.02 -0.83
CA PRO A 248 -11.94 -11.09 0.64
C PRO A 248 -12.10 -12.51 1.18
N VAL A 249 -12.93 -13.35 0.53
CA VAL A 249 -13.11 -14.74 0.93
C VAL A 249 -11.83 -15.54 0.74
N SER A 250 -11.10 -15.33 -0.36
CA SER A 250 -9.81 -15.97 -0.58
C SER A 250 -8.72 -15.52 0.40
N TYR A 251 -8.91 -14.35 1.03
CA TYR A 251 -7.98 -13.73 1.98
C TYR A 251 -8.31 -14.04 3.45
N THR A 252 -9.29 -14.88 3.75
CA THR A 252 -9.63 -15.21 5.14
C THR A 252 -8.44 -15.77 5.93
N HIS A 253 -7.50 -16.42 5.26
CA HIS A 253 -6.24 -16.86 5.88
C HIS A 253 -5.28 -15.71 6.23
N LEU A 254 -5.42 -14.54 5.60
CA LEU A 254 -4.60 -13.35 5.88
C LEU A 254 -4.89 -12.78 7.26
N THR A 255 -6.14 -12.87 7.73
CA THR A 255 -6.54 -12.29 9.02
C THR A 255 -5.89 -12.97 10.21
N LEU A 256 -5.61 -14.27 10.13
CA LEU A 256 -4.98 -15.00 11.24
C LEU A 256 -3.59 -14.45 11.59
N PRO A 257 -2.62 -14.34 10.66
CA PRO A 257 -1.33 -13.71 10.92
C PRO A 257 -1.44 -12.22 11.25
N THR A 258 -2.39 -11.51 10.64
CA THR A 258 -2.59 -10.07 10.83
C THR A 258 -3.10 -9.77 12.23
N ILE A 259 -4.15 -10.47 12.69
CA ILE A 259 -4.75 -10.27 14.02
C ILE A 259 -3.76 -10.62 15.13
N SER A 260 -2.93 -11.65 14.96
CA SER A 260 -1.94 -12.02 15.99
C SER A 260 -0.82 -10.99 16.15
N ARG A 261 -0.66 -10.05 15.21
CA ARG A 261 0.35 -8.99 15.23
C ARG A 261 -0.23 -7.59 15.50
N VAL A 262 -1.54 -7.44 15.44
CA VAL A 262 -2.31 -6.24 15.79
C VAL A 262 -2.81 -6.31 17.22
#